data_21d759de9ad21801b9e043e8c47656fa
#
_entry.id   21d759de9ad21801b9e043e8c47656fa
#
_cell.length_a   1.000
_cell.length_b   1.000
_cell.length_c   1.000
_cell.angle_alpha   90.00
_cell.angle_beta   90.00
_cell.angle_gamma   90.00
#
_symmetry.space_group_name_H-M   'P 1'
#
loop_
_entity.id
_entity.type
_entity.pdbx_description
1 polymer ?
#
loop_
_entity_poly.entity_id
_entity_poly.type
_entity_poly.pdbx_seq_one_letter_code
_entity_poly.pdbx_strand_id
1 'polypeptide(L)'
;VDTQTKENIIKDYTNGMKLTEIFSKYHTSYKTVVKFLDENGIDHSRATRKKGISNPKNLRILSEEEEQKVCDIYRVTGRADLCCQGVSAGQDVVRRCLQKYNLYRTQKEAIRQSPQNQRKFFVRDDFFDSENERMAYVLGLLASDGCVRKKTNEIKLSLSSVDRDILVNLQKEIGGRPISDYTTQDGYDVSSWTFTSSHIKERLSYYNIVPEKTFIFSFPKHLNKKYWKDFIRGYFDGDGSISTAGPSAIRFQICSATKDVLETIIGFFEEQGIPKISILETKRVNTLYYFQYSSVSTRKIYDILYYKNCLCLSRKKDKYEQLLTQNLKK
;
A
#
# COMPACT_ATOMS: atom_id res chain seq x y z
N VAL A 1 8.42 53.23 29.03
CA VAL A 1 9.77 52.92 29.48
C VAL A 1 10.56 54.22 29.41
N ASP A 2 11.12 54.68 30.52
CA ASP A 2 11.92 55.90 30.59
C ASP A 2 13.28 55.71 29.88
N THR A 3 13.96 56.84 29.66
CA THR A 3 15.25 56.86 28.94
C THR A 3 16.33 56.04 29.64
N GLN A 4 16.39 56.11 30.97
CA GLN A 4 17.35 55.37 31.75
C GLN A 4 17.17 53.87 31.68
N THR A 5 15.94 53.40 31.67
CA THR A 5 15.58 51.97 31.51
C THR A 5 15.96 51.47 30.11
N LYS A 6 15.80 52.29 29.07
CA LYS A 6 16.22 51.91 27.70
C LYS A 6 17.74 51.71 27.60
N GLU A 7 18.52 52.61 28.17
CA GLU A 7 19.98 52.54 28.22
C GLU A 7 20.46 51.29 28.99
N ASN A 8 19.80 50.99 30.10
CA ASN A 8 20.09 49.78 30.89
C ASN A 8 19.77 48.49 30.13
N ILE A 9 18.64 48.42 29.38
CA ILE A 9 18.28 47.29 28.51
C ILE A 9 19.36 47.07 27.44
N ILE A 10 19.82 48.15 26.80
CA ILE A 10 20.85 48.08 25.76
C ILE A 10 22.16 47.58 26.36
N LYS A 11 22.55 48.12 27.50
CA LYS A 11 23.77 47.73 28.20
C LYS A 11 23.75 46.25 28.61
N ASP A 12 22.66 45.80 29.20
CA ASP A 12 22.52 44.39 29.61
C ASP A 12 22.53 43.43 28.40
N TYR A 13 21.90 43.82 27.31
CA TYR A 13 21.92 43.03 26.09
C TYR A 13 23.32 42.94 25.48
N THR A 14 24.03 44.06 25.38
CA THR A 14 25.41 44.11 24.86
C THR A 14 26.40 43.37 25.76
N ASN A 15 26.12 43.27 27.05
CA ASN A 15 26.86 42.45 28.00
C ASN A 15 26.51 40.97 27.97
N GLY A 16 25.64 40.54 27.04
CA GLY A 16 25.31 39.15 26.77
C GLY A 16 24.14 38.58 27.58
N MET A 17 23.36 39.42 28.26
CA MET A 17 22.13 38.97 28.92
C MET A 17 21.10 38.51 27.86
N LYS A 18 20.46 37.37 28.11
CA LYS A 18 19.47 36.84 27.17
C LYS A 18 18.20 37.71 27.13
N LEU A 19 17.57 37.82 25.97
CA LEU A 19 16.31 38.56 25.81
C LEU A 19 15.24 38.13 26.82
N THR A 20 15.13 36.84 27.11
CA THR A 20 14.17 36.29 28.10
C THR A 20 14.44 36.81 29.52
N GLU A 21 15.71 36.99 29.90
CA GLU A 21 16.13 37.52 31.22
C GLU A 21 15.88 39.04 31.28
N ILE A 22 16.10 39.76 30.17
CA ILE A 22 15.80 41.18 30.00
C ILE A 22 14.29 41.43 30.14
N PHE A 23 13.43 40.63 29.51
CA PHE A 23 11.96 40.78 29.64
C PHE A 23 11.53 40.63 31.09
N SER A 24 12.11 39.63 31.78
CA SER A 24 11.79 39.36 33.17
C SER A 24 12.29 40.51 34.09
N LYS A 25 13.52 40.95 33.87
CA LYS A 25 14.17 41.99 34.70
C LYS A 25 13.49 43.36 34.58
N TYR A 26 13.10 43.76 33.36
CA TYR A 26 12.54 45.09 33.10
C TYR A 26 11.01 45.06 32.89
N HIS A 27 10.35 43.94 33.15
CA HIS A 27 8.89 43.77 33.00
C HIS A 27 8.36 44.34 31.67
N THR A 28 9.06 44.04 30.57
CA THR A 28 8.76 44.61 29.25
C THR A 28 8.49 43.54 28.21
N SER A 29 7.89 43.93 27.07
CA SER A 29 7.58 43.00 26.00
C SER A 29 8.74 42.81 25.02
N TYR A 30 8.75 41.66 24.31
CA TYR A 30 9.68 41.36 23.20
C TYR A 30 9.71 42.50 22.17
N LYS A 31 8.55 42.96 21.75
CA LYS A 31 8.41 44.04 20.74
C LYS A 31 9.05 45.34 21.19
N THR A 32 8.95 45.65 22.49
CA THR A 32 9.51 46.89 23.07
C THR A 32 11.04 46.83 23.11
N VAL A 33 11.61 45.69 23.53
CA VAL A 33 13.07 45.54 23.60
C VAL A 33 13.67 45.55 22.19
N VAL A 34 13.09 44.80 21.26
CA VAL A 34 13.52 44.72 19.86
C VAL A 34 13.54 46.10 19.23
N LYS A 35 12.47 46.89 19.42
CA LYS A 35 12.40 48.26 18.91
C LYS A 35 13.54 49.13 19.44
N PHE A 36 13.93 49.03 20.72
CA PHE A 36 15.05 49.79 21.29
C PHE A 36 16.39 49.33 20.72
N LEU A 37 16.58 48.04 20.48
CA LEU A 37 17.81 47.52 19.88
C LEU A 37 17.92 48.00 18.41
N ASP A 38 16.80 47.96 17.64
CA ASP A 38 16.74 48.47 16.26
C ASP A 38 17.05 49.97 16.17
N GLU A 39 16.43 50.78 17.05
CA GLU A 39 16.63 52.23 17.12
C GLU A 39 18.10 52.60 17.39
N ASN A 40 18.87 51.70 18.02
CA ASN A 40 20.29 51.88 18.31
C ASN A 40 21.23 51.09 17.40
N GLY A 41 20.72 50.51 16.30
CA GLY A 41 21.52 49.77 15.34
C GLY A 41 22.15 48.49 15.87
N ILE A 42 21.60 47.95 16.98
CA ILE A 42 22.11 46.71 17.60
C ILE A 42 21.43 45.52 16.98
N ASP A 43 22.21 44.68 16.31
CA ASP A 43 21.74 43.44 15.74
C ASP A 43 21.22 42.46 16.84
N HIS A 44 19.90 42.33 16.88
CA HIS A 44 19.22 41.39 17.76
C HIS A 44 18.66 40.19 16.98
N SER A 45 18.91 40.09 15.67
CA SER A 45 18.62 38.89 14.95
C SER A 45 19.20 37.76 15.76
N ARG A 46 18.38 36.74 16.09
CA ARG A 46 18.84 35.51 16.75
C ARG A 46 20.14 35.17 16.07
N ALA A 47 21.27 35.40 16.79
CA ALA A 47 22.59 35.35 16.20
C ALA A 47 22.58 34.26 15.17
N THR A 48 22.48 34.67 13.92
CA THR A 48 22.53 33.74 12.78
C THR A 48 23.81 33.03 13.09
N ARG A 49 23.70 31.78 13.56
CA ARG A 49 24.85 30.93 13.80
C ARG A 49 25.68 31.15 12.58
N LYS A 50 26.80 31.93 12.74
CA LYS A 50 27.64 32.25 11.60
C LYS A 50 27.84 30.95 10.89
N LYS A 51 27.32 30.83 9.67
CA LYS A 51 27.45 29.62 8.86
C LYS A 51 28.91 29.23 8.94
N GLY A 52 29.25 28.18 9.70
CA GLY A 52 30.62 27.73 9.91
C GLY A 52 31.12 27.63 11.35
N ILE A 53 30.46 28.21 12.37
CA ILE A 53 30.86 27.97 13.76
C ILE A 53 30.02 26.79 14.27
N SER A 54 30.58 25.57 14.18
CA SER A 54 30.00 24.38 14.77
C SER A 54 29.94 24.54 16.30
N ASN A 55 28.85 24.06 16.91
CA ASN A 55 28.74 23.95 18.36
C ASN A 55 30.02 23.28 18.90
N PRO A 56 30.67 23.80 19.95
CA PRO A 56 31.90 23.19 20.53
C PRO A 56 31.74 21.68 20.79
N LYS A 57 30.54 21.21 21.14
CA LYS A 57 30.23 19.77 21.25
C LYS A 57 30.33 19.01 19.94
N ASN A 58 30.22 19.67 18.78
CA ASN A 58 30.34 19.07 17.46
C ASN A 58 31.79 19.06 16.93
N LEU A 59 32.71 19.79 17.56
CA LEU A 59 34.15 19.79 17.28
C LEU A 59 34.88 18.69 18.02
N ARG A 60 34.24 18.05 19.01
CA ARG A 60 34.86 16.97 19.80
C ARG A 60 35.27 15.81 18.88
N ILE A 61 36.49 15.33 19.04
CA ILE A 61 37.00 14.09 18.48
C ILE A 61 36.86 13.04 19.59
N LEU A 62 36.26 11.90 19.25
CA LEU A 62 36.14 10.77 20.16
C LEU A 62 37.48 10.03 20.25
N SER A 63 37.82 9.49 21.43
CA SER A 63 38.91 8.53 21.58
C SER A 63 38.53 7.20 20.90
N GLU A 64 39.50 6.33 20.61
CA GLU A 64 39.25 5.02 20.05
C GLU A 64 38.30 4.18 20.89
N GLU A 65 38.43 4.25 22.23
CA GLU A 65 37.51 3.56 23.16
C GLU A 65 36.08 4.10 23.08
N GLU A 66 35.93 5.43 22.95
CA GLU A 66 34.62 6.07 22.78
C GLU A 66 34.01 5.73 21.41
N GLU A 67 34.82 5.70 20.35
CA GLU A 67 34.36 5.27 19.02
C GLU A 67 33.87 3.82 19.05
N GLN A 68 34.63 2.93 19.69
CA GLN A 68 34.21 1.53 19.85
C GLN A 68 32.89 1.43 20.63
N LYS A 69 32.76 2.17 21.73
CA LYS A 69 31.54 2.21 22.52
C LYS A 69 30.33 2.72 21.71
N VAL A 70 30.52 3.75 20.88
CA VAL A 70 29.47 4.22 19.95
C VAL A 70 29.06 3.13 19.01
N CYS A 71 30.02 2.42 18.40
CA CYS A 71 29.75 1.33 17.47
C CYS A 71 28.97 0.18 18.12
N ASP A 72 29.34 -0.21 19.34
CA ASP A 72 28.73 -1.30 20.06
C ASP A 72 27.29 -0.96 20.50
N ILE A 73 27.06 0.22 21.05
CA ILE A 73 25.73 0.70 21.36
C ILE A 73 24.85 0.73 20.10
N TYR A 74 25.41 1.23 18.98
CA TYR A 74 24.63 1.34 17.75
C TYR A 74 24.32 -0.01 17.10
N ARG A 75 25.26 -0.97 17.14
CA ARG A 75 25.02 -2.35 16.64
C ARG A 75 23.87 -3.03 17.37
N VAL A 76 23.78 -2.83 18.69
CA VAL A 76 22.75 -3.42 19.53
C VAL A 76 21.41 -2.68 19.40
N THR A 77 21.43 -1.35 19.42
CA THR A 77 20.21 -0.56 19.58
C THR A 77 19.71 0.07 18.27
N GLY A 78 20.60 0.30 17.30
CA GLY A 78 20.30 1.09 16.09
C GLY A 78 19.97 2.57 16.37
N ARG A 79 20.22 3.08 17.57
CA ARG A 79 19.78 4.38 18.06
C ARG A 79 20.96 5.32 18.33
N ALA A 80 21.11 6.35 17.50
CA ALA A 80 22.15 7.36 17.63
C ALA A 80 22.00 8.24 18.88
N ASP A 81 20.79 8.46 19.38
CA ASP A 81 20.53 9.21 20.61
C ASP A 81 21.11 8.51 21.85
N LEU A 82 21.01 7.19 21.93
CA LEU A 82 21.64 6.40 22.98
C LEU A 82 23.17 6.43 22.89
N CYS A 83 23.72 6.44 21.68
CA CYS A 83 25.16 6.64 21.48
C CYS A 83 25.61 8.01 22.01
N CYS A 84 24.85 9.07 21.73
CA CYS A 84 25.13 10.42 22.24
C CYS A 84 25.18 10.46 23.76
N GLN A 85 24.27 9.78 24.43
CA GLN A 85 24.24 9.68 25.90
C GLN A 85 25.42 8.86 26.40
N GLY A 86 25.73 7.73 25.74
CA GLY A 86 26.80 6.82 26.17
C GLY A 86 28.20 7.41 26.18
N VAL A 87 28.48 8.41 25.32
CA VAL A 87 29.78 9.08 25.20
C VAL A 87 29.70 10.59 25.47
N SER A 88 28.56 11.10 25.93
CA SER A 88 28.33 12.56 26.19
C SER A 88 28.71 13.44 24.98
N ALA A 89 28.43 13.00 23.76
CA ALA A 89 28.77 13.69 22.52
C ALA A 89 27.54 14.19 21.79
N GLY A 90 27.71 15.17 20.89
CA GLY A 90 26.65 15.67 20.02
C GLY A 90 26.33 14.70 18.87
N GLN A 91 25.13 14.81 18.28
CA GLN A 91 24.66 13.96 17.19
C GLN A 91 25.60 13.96 15.96
N ASP A 92 26.20 15.12 15.63
CA ASP A 92 27.09 15.21 14.47
C ASP A 92 28.42 14.47 14.70
N VAL A 93 28.90 14.41 15.97
CA VAL A 93 30.10 13.65 16.34
C VAL A 93 29.82 12.15 16.20
N VAL A 94 28.71 11.69 16.77
CA VAL A 94 28.26 10.29 16.68
C VAL A 94 28.02 9.89 15.24
N ARG A 95 27.37 10.75 14.44
CA ARG A 95 27.14 10.49 13.00
C ARG A 95 28.46 10.29 12.26
N ARG A 96 29.46 11.17 12.45
CA ARG A 96 30.76 11.04 11.80
C ARG A 96 31.48 9.75 12.21
N CYS A 97 31.42 9.39 13.47
CA CYS A 97 31.96 8.12 13.95
C CYS A 97 31.28 6.94 13.26
N LEU A 98 29.95 6.88 13.25
CA LEU A 98 29.21 5.80 12.61
C LEU A 98 29.43 5.74 11.08
N GLN A 99 29.62 6.89 10.42
CA GLN A 99 29.98 6.96 8.99
C GLN A 99 31.39 6.42 8.73
N LYS A 100 32.38 6.76 9.58
CA LYS A 100 33.75 6.25 9.52
C LYS A 100 33.79 4.72 9.53
N TYR A 101 32.91 4.09 10.31
CA TYR A 101 32.82 2.63 10.45
C TYR A 101 31.74 1.99 9.56
N ASN A 102 31.17 2.74 8.59
CA ASN A 102 30.07 2.27 7.71
C ASN A 102 28.85 1.68 8.44
N LEU A 103 28.58 2.17 9.66
CA LEU A 103 27.45 1.74 10.49
C LEU A 103 26.26 2.70 10.39
N TYR A 104 26.47 3.95 9.95
CA TYR A 104 25.41 4.95 9.92
C TYR A 104 24.31 4.56 8.95
N ARG A 105 23.11 4.44 9.50
CA ARG A 105 21.89 4.18 8.71
C ARG A 105 21.17 5.48 8.46
N THR A 106 20.70 5.67 7.23
CA THR A 106 19.80 6.78 6.92
C THR A 106 18.49 6.63 7.73
N GLN A 107 17.78 7.73 7.92
CA GLN A 107 16.47 7.68 8.60
C GLN A 107 15.51 6.69 7.96
N LYS A 108 15.54 6.55 6.61
CA LYS A 108 14.74 5.56 5.88
C LYS A 108 15.13 4.12 6.21
N GLU A 109 16.43 3.84 6.31
CA GLU A 109 16.94 2.50 6.68
C GLU A 109 16.66 2.17 8.13
N ALA A 110 16.85 3.13 9.04
CA ALA A 110 16.52 2.97 10.45
C ALA A 110 15.02 2.69 10.67
N ILE A 111 14.15 3.39 9.94
CA ILE A 111 12.71 3.16 9.95
C ILE A 111 12.38 1.75 9.42
N ARG A 112 13.00 1.32 8.31
CA ARG A 112 12.75 -0.02 7.74
C ARG A 112 13.17 -1.15 8.67
N GLN A 113 14.22 -0.96 9.45
CA GLN A 113 14.79 -1.99 10.35
C GLN A 113 14.26 -1.90 11.79
N SER A 114 13.48 -0.86 12.11
CA SER A 114 12.84 -0.74 13.43
C SER A 114 11.88 -1.91 13.67
N PRO A 115 11.97 -2.61 14.81
CA PRO A 115 11.02 -3.67 15.18
C PRO A 115 9.55 -3.21 15.12
N GLN A 116 9.29 -1.94 15.39
CA GLN A 116 7.95 -1.34 15.31
C GLN A 116 7.42 -1.23 13.88
N ASN A 117 8.31 -1.22 12.87
CA ASN A 117 7.98 -1.14 11.46
C ASN A 117 8.16 -2.47 10.71
N GLN A 118 8.58 -3.53 11.41
CA GLN A 118 8.57 -4.88 10.83
C GLN A 118 7.13 -5.32 10.61
N ARG A 119 6.89 -5.98 9.50
CA ARG A 119 5.57 -6.55 9.21
C ARG A 119 5.21 -7.54 10.31
N LYS A 120 4.07 -7.33 10.96
CA LYS A 120 3.53 -8.25 11.97
C LYS A 120 3.20 -9.63 11.36
N PHE A 121 2.88 -9.66 10.08
CA PHE A 121 2.52 -10.87 9.35
C PHE A 121 3.43 -11.06 8.15
N PHE A 122 3.87 -12.29 7.94
CA PHE A 122 4.62 -12.66 6.75
C PHE A 122 3.80 -12.43 5.49
N VAL A 123 4.45 -11.97 4.43
CA VAL A 123 3.89 -11.86 3.08
C VAL A 123 4.95 -12.31 2.08
N ARG A 124 4.58 -13.22 1.21
CA ARG A 124 5.40 -13.68 0.09
C ARG A 124 5.39 -12.63 -1.02
N ASP A 125 6.33 -11.70 -0.96
CA ASP A 125 6.38 -10.55 -1.86
C ASP A 125 6.57 -10.92 -3.34
N ASP A 126 7.25 -12.03 -3.62
CA ASP A 126 7.59 -12.53 -4.96
C ASP A 126 6.46 -13.30 -5.67
N PHE A 127 5.28 -13.43 -5.05
CA PHE A 127 4.17 -14.22 -5.61
C PHE A 127 3.75 -13.79 -7.02
N PHE A 128 3.82 -12.49 -7.31
CA PHE A 128 3.47 -11.90 -8.61
C PHE A 128 4.67 -11.65 -9.54
N ASP A 129 5.85 -12.16 -9.22
CA ASP A 129 7.05 -11.96 -10.05
C ASP A 129 7.16 -12.98 -11.19
N SER A 130 6.61 -14.18 -10.98
CA SER A 130 6.62 -15.26 -11.97
C SER A 130 5.21 -15.63 -12.39
N GLU A 131 4.94 -15.55 -13.67
CA GLU A 131 3.64 -15.89 -14.24
C GLU A 131 3.38 -17.40 -14.21
N ASN A 132 2.26 -17.77 -13.65
CA ASN A 132 1.73 -19.14 -13.65
C ASN A 132 0.21 -19.12 -13.50
N GLU A 133 -0.44 -20.28 -13.57
CA GLU A 133 -1.91 -20.43 -13.53
C GLU A 133 -2.51 -19.87 -12.24
N ARG A 134 -1.86 -20.11 -11.09
CA ARG A 134 -2.34 -19.67 -9.78
C ARG A 134 -2.24 -18.15 -9.62
N MET A 135 -1.08 -17.60 -10.00
CA MET A 135 -0.84 -16.15 -10.01
C MET A 135 -1.86 -15.43 -10.90
N ALA A 136 -2.07 -15.92 -12.11
CA ALA A 136 -3.02 -15.34 -13.05
C ALA A 136 -4.46 -15.39 -12.54
N TYR A 137 -4.88 -16.49 -11.90
CA TYR A 137 -6.17 -16.59 -11.24
C TYR A 137 -6.35 -15.55 -10.13
N VAL A 138 -5.37 -15.45 -9.23
CA VAL A 138 -5.40 -14.47 -8.13
C VAL A 138 -5.42 -13.05 -8.66
N LEU A 139 -4.67 -12.79 -9.74
CA LEU A 139 -4.67 -11.51 -10.42
C LEU A 139 -6.06 -11.15 -10.96
N GLY A 140 -6.75 -12.12 -11.61
CA GLY A 140 -8.12 -11.94 -12.09
C GLY A 140 -9.12 -11.67 -10.95
N LEU A 141 -9.00 -12.39 -9.83
CA LEU A 141 -9.85 -12.21 -8.66
C LEU A 141 -9.60 -10.86 -7.96
N LEU A 142 -8.34 -10.39 -7.94
CA LEU A 142 -8.01 -9.05 -7.45
C LEU A 142 -8.47 -7.94 -8.44
N ALA A 143 -8.51 -8.24 -9.72
CA ALA A 143 -9.01 -7.31 -10.73
C ALA A 143 -10.52 -7.05 -10.58
N SER A 144 -11.32 -8.05 -10.21
CA SER A 144 -12.75 -7.90 -9.88
C SER A 144 -12.95 -7.32 -8.47
N ASP A 145 -12.73 -8.12 -7.43
CA ASP A 145 -13.12 -7.84 -6.04
C ASP A 145 -12.01 -7.23 -5.18
N GLY A 146 -10.79 -7.13 -5.71
CA GLY A 146 -9.65 -6.59 -4.98
C GLY A 146 -9.69 -5.07 -4.79
N CYS A 147 -9.23 -4.61 -3.66
CA CYS A 147 -9.04 -3.19 -3.34
C CYS A 147 -7.58 -2.90 -3.02
N VAL A 148 -6.95 -2.01 -3.79
CA VAL A 148 -5.61 -1.48 -3.53
C VAL A 148 -5.74 -0.08 -2.93
N ARG A 149 -5.19 0.14 -1.73
CA ARG A 149 -5.29 1.43 -1.06
C ARG A 149 -4.35 2.47 -1.70
N LYS A 150 -4.87 3.69 -1.91
CA LYS A 150 -4.11 4.79 -2.53
C LYS A 150 -2.94 5.26 -1.67
N LYS A 151 -3.20 5.52 -0.38
CA LYS A 151 -2.24 6.13 0.55
C LYS A 151 -1.32 5.12 1.25
N THR A 152 -1.65 3.84 1.21
CA THR A 152 -0.90 2.78 1.88
C THR A 152 -0.57 1.67 0.89
N ASN A 153 0.26 0.71 1.31
CA ASN A 153 0.57 -0.48 0.51
C ASN A 153 -0.35 -1.65 0.87
N GLU A 154 -1.53 -1.36 1.41
CA GLU A 154 -2.52 -2.35 1.78
C GLU A 154 -3.30 -2.81 0.55
N ILE A 155 -3.40 -4.12 0.41
CA ILE A 155 -4.22 -4.83 -0.57
C ILE A 155 -5.25 -5.64 0.21
N LYS A 156 -6.51 -5.57 -0.19
CA LYS A 156 -7.64 -6.24 0.45
C LYS A 156 -8.46 -6.98 -0.60
N LEU A 157 -8.81 -8.22 -0.32
CA LEU A 157 -9.79 -8.99 -1.07
C LEU A 157 -10.93 -9.37 -0.13
N SER A 158 -12.17 -9.05 -0.48
CA SER A 158 -13.36 -9.35 0.31
C SER A 158 -14.35 -10.12 -0.55
N LEU A 159 -14.80 -11.25 -0.04
CA LEU A 159 -15.75 -12.14 -0.71
C LEU A 159 -16.90 -12.49 0.26
N SER A 160 -17.99 -13.02 -0.28
CA SER A 160 -19.02 -13.63 0.56
C SER A 160 -18.40 -14.71 1.47
N SER A 161 -18.87 -14.83 2.72
CA SER A 161 -18.37 -15.83 3.66
C SER A 161 -18.56 -17.27 3.18
N VAL A 162 -19.45 -17.52 2.23
CA VAL A 162 -19.57 -18.81 1.54
C VAL A 162 -18.30 -19.18 0.76
N ASP A 163 -17.56 -18.19 0.28
CA ASP A 163 -16.33 -18.34 -0.48
C ASP A 163 -15.06 -18.19 0.39
N ARG A 164 -15.21 -18.28 1.73
CA ARG A 164 -14.14 -18.05 2.71
C ARG A 164 -12.92 -18.97 2.49
N ASP A 165 -13.14 -20.19 2.07
CA ASP A 165 -12.10 -21.21 1.93
C ASP A 165 -11.02 -20.82 0.94
N ILE A 166 -11.37 -20.13 -0.13
CA ILE A 166 -10.36 -19.65 -1.09
C ILE A 166 -9.45 -18.59 -0.45
N LEU A 167 -10.01 -17.68 0.37
CA LEU A 167 -9.22 -16.67 1.08
C LEU A 167 -8.26 -17.31 2.07
N VAL A 168 -8.69 -18.36 2.78
CA VAL A 168 -7.84 -19.13 3.69
C VAL A 168 -6.70 -19.79 2.93
N ASN A 169 -6.96 -20.38 1.77
CA ASN A 169 -5.94 -21.02 0.94
C ASN A 169 -4.93 -19.99 0.40
N LEU A 170 -5.40 -18.83 -0.07
CA LEU A 170 -4.54 -17.74 -0.53
C LEU A 170 -3.72 -17.14 0.62
N GLN A 171 -4.32 -16.98 1.79
CA GLN A 171 -3.62 -16.49 2.99
C GLN A 171 -2.51 -17.46 3.44
N LYS A 172 -2.72 -18.78 3.36
CA LYS A 172 -1.67 -19.77 3.65
C LYS A 172 -0.51 -19.70 2.64
N GLU A 173 -0.80 -19.44 1.38
CA GLU A 173 0.20 -19.42 0.31
C GLU A 173 0.98 -18.08 0.23
N ILE A 174 0.27 -16.97 0.37
CA ILE A 174 0.81 -15.62 0.17
C ILE A 174 1.13 -14.95 1.51
N GLY A 175 0.41 -15.31 2.56
CA GLY A 175 0.55 -14.69 3.88
C GLY A 175 -0.46 -13.55 4.11
N GLY A 176 -0.10 -12.62 4.97
CA GLY A 176 -0.95 -11.51 5.35
C GLY A 176 -1.65 -11.71 6.70
N ARG A 177 -2.61 -10.86 6.99
CA ARG A 177 -3.39 -10.92 8.24
C ARG A 177 -4.30 -12.16 8.24
N PRO A 178 -4.67 -12.68 9.41
CA PRO A 178 -5.74 -13.66 9.52
C PRO A 178 -7.01 -13.15 8.83
N ILE A 179 -7.78 -14.09 8.27
CA ILE A 179 -9.07 -13.75 7.64
C ILE A 179 -9.98 -13.10 8.69
N SER A 180 -10.60 -12.01 8.33
CA SER A 180 -11.57 -11.27 9.14
C SER A 180 -12.96 -11.48 8.60
N ASP A 181 -13.85 -11.99 9.42
CA ASP A 181 -15.25 -12.22 9.10
C ASP A 181 -16.12 -11.12 9.75
N TYR A 182 -17.06 -10.57 9.00
CA TYR A 182 -17.99 -9.54 9.49
C TYR A 182 -19.28 -9.52 8.68
N THR A 183 -20.34 -8.99 9.27
CA THR A 183 -21.61 -8.74 8.58
C THR A 183 -21.69 -7.28 8.18
N THR A 184 -22.05 -7.00 6.91
CA THR A 184 -22.26 -5.62 6.42
C THR A 184 -23.51 -4.99 7.02
N GLN A 185 -23.68 -3.68 6.89
CA GLN A 185 -24.88 -2.98 7.35
C GLN A 185 -26.17 -3.51 6.65
N ASP A 186 -26.02 -4.00 5.43
CA ASP A 186 -27.12 -4.60 4.64
C ASP A 186 -27.36 -6.08 4.98
N GLY A 187 -26.70 -6.64 6.00
CA GLY A 187 -26.90 -7.99 6.49
C GLY A 187 -26.15 -9.09 5.71
N TYR A 188 -25.18 -8.75 4.86
CA TYR A 188 -24.40 -9.75 4.13
C TYR A 188 -23.15 -10.17 4.92
N ASP A 189 -22.93 -11.48 5.06
CA ASP A 189 -21.73 -12.02 5.67
C ASP A 189 -20.56 -12.02 4.68
N VAL A 190 -19.46 -11.40 5.10
CA VAL A 190 -18.27 -11.16 4.30
C VAL A 190 -17.04 -11.65 5.01
N SER A 191 -16.19 -12.38 4.30
CA SER A 191 -14.82 -12.72 4.70
C SER A 191 -13.83 -11.85 3.95
N SER A 192 -12.81 -11.38 4.65
CA SER A 192 -11.84 -10.42 4.13
C SER A 192 -10.41 -10.86 4.41
N TRP A 193 -9.59 -10.88 3.38
CA TRP A 193 -8.16 -11.09 3.43
C TRP A 193 -7.42 -9.80 3.14
N THR A 194 -6.45 -9.46 4.01
CA THR A 194 -5.71 -8.20 3.91
C THR A 194 -4.23 -8.44 4.14
N PHE A 195 -3.39 -7.85 3.29
CA PHE A 195 -1.94 -7.85 3.43
C PHE A 195 -1.33 -6.53 3.00
N THR A 196 -0.06 -6.30 3.36
CA THR A 196 0.63 -5.04 3.07
C THR A 196 1.97 -5.34 2.41
N SER A 197 2.14 -4.90 1.17
CA SER A 197 3.37 -5.05 0.41
C SER A 197 3.51 -3.94 -0.63
N SER A 198 4.62 -3.21 -0.58
CA SER A 198 4.95 -2.23 -1.62
C SER A 198 5.32 -2.91 -2.94
N HIS A 199 6.04 -4.04 -2.87
CA HIS A 199 6.44 -4.80 -4.04
C HIS A 199 5.23 -5.38 -4.76
N ILE A 200 4.33 -6.08 -4.04
CA ILE A 200 3.10 -6.61 -4.66
C ILE A 200 2.24 -5.47 -5.23
N LYS A 201 2.10 -4.34 -4.53
CA LYS A 201 1.37 -3.19 -5.05
C LYS A 201 1.93 -2.68 -6.38
N GLU A 202 3.25 -2.63 -6.53
CA GLU A 202 3.94 -2.27 -7.77
C GLU A 202 3.67 -3.30 -8.87
N ARG A 203 3.78 -4.61 -8.56
CA ARG A 203 3.45 -5.69 -9.49
C ARG A 203 1.99 -5.67 -9.93
N LEU A 204 1.05 -5.42 -9.02
CA LEU A 204 -0.38 -5.26 -9.36
C LEU A 204 -0.61 -4.06 -10.28
N SER A 205 0.09 -2.94 -10.04
CA SER A 205 0.04 -1.76 -10.91
C SER A 205 0.55 -2.07 -12.32
N TYR A 206 1.60 -2.88 -12.45
CA TYR A 206 2.08 -3.39 -13.74
C TYR A 206 0.98 -4.15 -14.50
N TYR A 207 0.08 -4.88 -13.82
CA TYR A 207 -1.06 -5.57 -14.40
C TYR A 207 -2.36 -4.73 -14.39
N ASN A 208 -2.27 -3.40 -14.37
CA ASN A 208 -3.39 -2.45 -14.39
C ASN A 208 -4.30 -2.50 -13.14
N ILE A 209 -3.93 -3.22 -12.09
CA ILE A 209 -4.69 -3.27 -10.84
C ILE A 209 -4.19 -2.16 -9.91
N VAL A 210 -4.80 -1.00 -10.03
CA VAL A 210 -4.43 0.25 -9.32
C VAL A 210 -5.53 0.66 -8.32
N PRO A 211 -5.25 1.61 -7.42
CA PRO A 211 -6.32 2.21 -6.60
C PRO A 211 -7.44 2.79 -7.46
N GLU A 212 -8.68 2.66 -6.97
CA GLU A 212 -9.87 3.23 -7.65
C GLU A 212 -10.07 2.69 -9.08
N LYS A 213 -9.70 1.43 -9.35
CA LYS A 213 -9.63 0.83 -10.68
C LYS A 213 -10.97 0.67 -11.42
N THR A 214 -12.11 0.74 -10.72
CA THR A 214 -13.42 0.31 -11.24
C THR A 214 -13.74 0.83 -12.65
N PHE A 215 -13.51 2.12 -12.91
CA PHE A 215 -13.85 2.75 -14.18
C PHE A 215 -12.66 2.93 -15.15
N ILE A 216 -11.46 2.51 -14.74
CA ILE A 216 -10.23 2.68 -15.53
C ILE A 216 -9.50 1.36 -15.80
N PHE A 217 -10.00 0.25 -15.23
CA PHE A 217 -9.35 -1.05 -15.38
C PHE A 217 -9.40 -1.50 -16.85
N SER A 218 -8.24 -1.91 -17.36
CA SER A 218 -8.09 -2.55 -18.67
C SER A 218 -7.45 -3.93 -18.51
N PHE A 219 -7.79 -4.83 -19.43
CA PHE A 219 -7.24 -6.19 -19.44
C PHE A 219 -5.71 -6.14 -19.53
N PRO A 220 -4.95 -6.87 -18.69
CA PRO A 220 -3.47 -6.86 -18.71
C PRO A 220 -2.95 -7.69 -19.91
N LYS A 221 -3.01 -7.12 -21.13
CA LYS A 221 -2.68 -7.79 -22.41
C LYS A 221 -1.21 -8.26 -22.48
N HIS A 222 -0.34 -7.73 -21.63
CA HIS A 222 1.05 -8.16 -21.50
C HIS A 222 1.25 -9.42 -20.63
N LEU A 223 0.22 -9.85 -19.88
CA LEU A 223 0.19 -11.18 -19.27
C LEU A 223 0.31 -12.24 -20.37
N ASN A 224 1.19 -13.23 -20.17
CA ASN A 224 1.38 -14.30 -21.15
C ASN A 224 0.05 -14.97 -21.48
N LYS A 225 -0.27 -15.05 -22.77
CA LYS A 225 -1.57 -15.48 -23.28
C LYS A 225 -1.97 -16.90 -22.85
N LYS A 226 -0.99 -17.76 -22.57
CA LYS A 226 -1.26 -19.13 -22.06
C LYS A 226 -1.98 -19.13 -20.71
N TYR A 227 -1.87 -18.03 -19.93
CA TYR A 227 -2.51 -17.87 -18.62
C TYR A 227 -3.78 -17.00 -18.65
N TRP A 228 -4.18 -16.50 -19.82
CA TRP A 228 -5.38 -15.67 -19.93
C TRP A 228 -6.64 -16.39 -19.45
N LYS A 229 -6.77 -17.70 -19.74
CA LYS A 229 -7.89 -18.49 -19.23
C LYS A 229 -8.00 -18.48 -17.71
N ASP A 230 -6.85 -18.48 -17.01
CA ASP A 230 -6.79 -18.47 -15.56
C ASP A 230 -7.14 -17.10 -15.00
N PHE A 231 -6.62 -16.03 -15.61
CA PHE A 231 -7.03 -14.68 -15.30
C PHE A 231 -8.54 -14.47 -15.51
N ILE A 232 -9.07 -14.91 -16.66
CA ILE A 232 -10.49 -14.80 -16.99
C ILE A 232 -11.33 -15.58 -15.98
N ARG A 233 -10.90 -16.78 -15.56
CA ARG A 233 -11.59 -17.55 -14.52
C ARG A 233 -11.64 -16.76 -13.20
N GLY A 234 -10.52 -16.19 -12.74
CA GLY A 234 -10.47 -15.37 -11.52
C GLY A 234 -11.38 -14.15 -11.62
N TYR A 235 -11.35 -13.45 -12.75
CA TYR A 235 -12.23 -12.31 -13.01
C TYR A 235 -13.72 -12.71 -13.05
N PHE A 236 -14.04 -13.85 -13.70
CA PHE A 236 -15.39 -14.40 -13.73
C PHE A 236 -15.85 -14.86 -12.33
N ASP A 237 -14.99 -15.43 -11.54
CA ASP A 237 -15.31 -15.85 -10.17
C ASP A 237 -15.72 -14.66 -9.29
N GLY A 238 -15.15 -13.48 -9.51
CA GLY A 238 -15.61 -12.23 -8.90
C GLY A 238 -16.87 -11.69 -9.59
N ASP A 239 -16.72 -11.06 -10.74
CA ASP A 239 -17.75 -10.26 -11.44
C ASP A 239 -18.67 -11.05 -12.39
N GLY A 240 -18.49 -12.37 -12.50
CA GLY A 240 -19.33 -13.19 -13.39
C GLY A 240 -20.53 -13.81 -12.69
N SER A 241 -21.47 -14.31 -13.49
CA SER A 241 -22.62 -15.05 -12.99
C SER A 241 -22.98 -16.24 -13.86
N ILE A 242 -23.51 -17.30 -13.21
CA ILE A 242 -24.12 -18.47 -13.85
C ILE A 242 -25.57 -18.54 -13.43
N SER A 243 -26.46 -18.65 -14.39
CA SER A 243 -27.91 -18.72 -14.18
C SER A 243 -28.58 -19.57 -15.24
N THR A 244 -29.85 -19.88 -15.05
CA THR A 244 -30.69 -20.47 -16.09
C THR A 244 -31.08 -19.44 -17.15
N ALA A 245 -31.16 -19.87 -18.42
CA ALA A 245 -31.64 -19.07 -19.55
C ALA A 245 -32.82 -19.80 -20.19
N GLY A 246 -33.92 -19.95 -19.44
CA GLY A 246 -35.07 -20.80 -19.81
C GLY A 246 -34.92 -22.25 -19.33
N PRO A 247 -35.80 -23.16 -19.75
CA PRO A 247 -35.94 -24.51 -19.18
C PRO A 247 -34.70 -25.41 -19.34
N SER A 248 -33.89 -25.18 -20.37
CA SER A 248 -32.79 -26.11 -20.76
C SER A 248 -31.47 -25.41 -21.08
N ALA A 249 -31.34 -24.11 -20.79
CA ALA A 249 -30.15 -23.37 -21.13
C ALA A 249 -29.46 -22.79 -19.89
N ILE A 250 -28.14 -22.88 -19.85
CA ILE A 250 -27.30 -22.26 -18.84
C ILE A 250 -26.68 -21.00 -19.42
N ARG A 251 -26.82 -19.90 -18.72
CA ARG A 251 -26.25 -18.61 -19.07
C ARG A 251 -24.94 -18.38 -18.33
N PHE A 252 -23.93 -18.02 -19.08
CA PHE A 252 -22.66 -17.50 -18.60
C PHE A 252 -22.61 -16.00 -18.90
N GLN A 253 -22.38 -15.17 -17.89
CA GLN A 253 -22.35 -13.71 -18.04
C GLN A 253 -21.15 -13.14 -17.28
N ILE A 254 -20.48 -12.17 -17.90
CA ILE A 254 -19.48 -11.30 -17.22
C ILE A 254 -19.94 -9.85 -17.37
N CYS A 255 -19.79 -9.08 -16.30
CA CYS A 255 -20.00 -7.64 -16.30
C CYS A 255 -18.72 -6.87 -15.94
N SER A 256 -18.63 -5.62 -16.42
CA SER A 256 -17.52 -4.71 -16.12
C SER A 256 -17.98 -3.27 -16.28
N ALA A 257 -17.36 -2.36 -15.53
CA ALA A 257 -17.54 -0.93 -15.75
C ALA A 257 -16.75 -0.42 -16.98
N THR A 258 -15.87 -1.25 -17.57
CA THR A 258 -15.07 -0.90 -18.75
C THR A 258 -15.30 -1.91 -19.89
N LYS A 259 -15.38 -1.44 -21.14
CA LYS A 259 -15.59 -2.29 -22.32
C LYS A 259 -14.33 -3.09 -22.68
N ASP A 260 -13.15 -2.52 -22.57
CA ASP A 260 -11.86 -3.13 -22.98
C ASP A 260 -11.66 -4.55 -22.42
N VAL A 261 -12.01 -4.74 -21.15
CA VAL A 261 -11.92 -6.06 -20.51
C VAL A 261 -12.81 -7.07 -21.20
N LEU A 262 -14.07 -6.69 -21.46
CA LEU A 262 -15.06 -7.58 -22.09
C LEU A 262 -14.70 -7.86 -23.54
N GLU A 263 -14.27 -6.86 -24.30
CA GLU A 263 -13.81 -7.01 -25.69
C GLU A 263 -12.63 -7.97 -25.78
N THR A 264 -11.66 -7.85 -24.87
CA THR A 264 -10.48 -8.73 -24.82
C THR A 264 -10.88 -10.17 -24.45
N ILE A 265 -11.80 -10.36 -23.49
CA ILE A 265 -12.31 -11.70 -23.11
C ILE A 265 -13.09 -12.34 -24.25
N ILE A 266 -13.96 -11.59 -24.93
CA ILE A 266 -14.70 -12.07 -26.11
C ILE A 266 -13.73 -12.49 -27.23
N GLY A 267 -12.70 -11.65 -27.51
CA GLY A 267 -11.68 -11.97 -28.50
C GLY A 267 -10.90 -13.25 -28.15
N PHE A 268 -10.56 -13.45 -26.88
CA PHE A 268 -9.95 -14.69 -26.43
C PHE A 268 -10.87 -15.91 -26.68
N PHE A 269 -12.17 -15.80 -26.39
CA PHE A 269 -13.11 -16.89 -26.65
C PHE A 269 -13.31 -17.14 -28.15
N GLU A 270 -13.31 -16.10 -28.99
CA GLU A 270 -13.38 -16.20 -30.45
C GLU A 270 -12.20 -17.02 -31.00
N GLU A 271 -10.99 -16.80 -30.51
CA GLU A 271 -9.80 -17.59 -30.85
C GLU A 271 -9.92 -19.08 -30.44
N GLN A 272 -10.74 -19.38 -29.42
CA GLN A 272 -11.03 -20.75 -28.99
C GLN A 272 -12.21 -21.36 -29.74
N GLY A 273 -12.69 -20.74 -30.83
CA GLY A 273 -13.80 -21.21 -31.64
C GLY A 273 -15.19 -21.02 -31.01
N ILE A 274 -15.32 -20.04 -30.11
CA ILE A 274 -16.61 -19.63 -29.55
C ILE A 274 -17.10 -18.40 -30.34
N PRO A 275 -18.35 -18.36 -30.82
CA PRO A 275 -18.85 -17.26 -31.63
C PRO A 275 -18.71 -15.91 -30.94
N LYS A 276 -18.28 -14.90 -31.68
CA LYS A 276 -18.25 -13.51 -31.22
C LYS A 276 -19.64 -13.02 -30.90
N ILE A 277 -19.78 -12.24 -29.82
CA ILE A 277 -21.05 -11.65 -29.42
C ILE A 277 -20.90 -10.16 -29.12
N SER A 278 -22.03 -9.46 -29.11
CA SER A 278 -22.06 -8.04 -28.78
C SER A 278 -22.00 -7.81 -27.26
N ILE A 279 -21.34 -6.73 -26.88
CA ILE A 279 -21.42 -6.21 -25.53
C ILE A 279 -22.69 -5.39 -25.41
N LEU A 280 -23.43 -5.65 -24.36
CA LEU A 280 -24.65 -4.95 -23.98
C LEU A 280 -24.32 -3.94 -22.88
N GLU A 281 -25.15 -2.92 -22.74
CA GLU A 281 -25.02 -1.94 -21.68
C GLU A 281 -26.32 -1.83 -20.87
N THR A 282 -26.17 -1.58 -19.58
CA THR A 282 -27.30 -1.20 -18.72
C THR A 282 -26.97 0.13 -18.07
N LYS A 283 -27.91 1.08 -18.22
CA LYS A 283 -27.82 2.41 -17.64
C LYS A 283 -28.54 2.41 -16.30
N ARG A 284 -27.77 2.46 -15.23
CA ARG A 284 -28.26 2.72 -13.85
C ARG A 284 -27.64 4.03 -13.38
N VAL A 285 -27.26 4.14 -12.12
CA VAL A 285 -26.46 5.27 -11.61
C VAL A 285 -25.14 5.40 -12.40
N ASN A 286 -24.51 4.27 -12.68
CA ASN A 286 -23.34 4.18 -13.57
C ASN A 286 -23.64 3.22 -14.72
N THR A 287 -23.01 3.46 -15.88
CA THR A 287 -23.08 2.54 -17.02
C THR A 287 -22.28 1.29 -16.69
N LEU A 288 -22.91 0.13 -16.82
CA LEU A 288 -22.31 -1.18 -16.68
C LEU A 288 -22.42 -1.92 -18.02
N TYR A 289 -21.33 -2.48 -18.46
CA TYR A 289 -21.25 -3.30 -19.67
C TYR A 289 -21.26 -4.78 -19.30
N TYR A 290 -21.86 -5.61 -20.18
CA TYR A 290 -21.88 -7.05 -19.98
C TYR A 290 -22.02 -7.78 -21.30
N PHE A 291 -21.62 -9.03 -21.31
CA PHE A 291 -21.98 -9.99 -22.35
C PHE A 291 -22.51 -11.26 -21.73
N GLN A 292 -23.25 -12.02 -22.51
CA GLN A 292 -23.82 -13.30 -22.05
C GLN A 292 -23.80 -14.36 -23.14
N TYR A 293 -23.27 -15.51 -22.80
CA TYR A 293 -23.37 -16.73 -23.60
C TYR A 293 -24.39 -17.67 -23.01
N SER A 294 -24.94 -18.57 -23.85
CA SER A 294 -25.86 -19.58 -23.39
C SER A 294 -25.61 -20.93 -24.09
N SER A 295 -26.17 -21.99 -23.53
CA SER A 295 -26.18 -23.35 -24.13
C SER A 295 -24.78 -23.87 -24.48
N VAL A 296 -24.54 -24.19 -25.76
CA VAL A 296 -23.29 -24.81 -26.24
C VAL A 296 -22.07 -23.96 -25.99
N SER A 297 -22.17 -22.65 -26.20
CA SER A 297 -21.04 -21.72 -25.93
C SER A 297 -20.67 -21.68 -24.44
N THR A 298 -21.68 -21.67 -23.57
CA THR A 298 -21.44 -21.72 -22.10
C THR A 298 -20.68 -22.99 -21.72
N ARG A 299 -21.03 -24.16 -22.29
CA ARG A 299 -20.33 -25.41 -22.03
C ARG A 299 -18.86 -25.35 -22.45
N LYS A 300 -18.59 -24.90 -23.68
CA LYS A 300 -17.23 -24.74 -24.18
C LYS A 300 -16.41 -23.78 -23.29
N ILE A 301 -17.00 -22.65 -22.90
CA ILE A 301 -16.36 -21.69 -21.99
C ILE A 301 -16.01 -22.35 -20.64
N TYR A 302 -16.97 -23.10 -20.09
CA TYR A 302 -16.74 -23.79 -18.82
C TYR A 302 -15.57 -24.79 -18.91
N ASP A 303 -15.52 -25.61 -19.96
CA ASP A 303 -14.46 -26.60 -20.18
C ASP A 303 -13.08 -25.94 -20.35
N ILE A 304 -13.00 -24.73 -20.91
CA ILE A 304 -11.77 -23.94 -21.01
C ILE A 304 -11.34 -23.40 -19.65
N LEU A 305 -12.28 -22.85 -18.89
CA LEU A 305 -11.98 -22.13 -17.65
C LEU A 305 -11.82 -23.07 -16.45
N TYR A 306 -12.63 -24.14 -16.35
CA TYR A 306 -12.69 -25.01 -15.16
C TYR A 306 -12.12 -26.41 -15.44
N TYR A 307 -10.83 -26.45 -15.72
CA TYR A 307 -10.11 -27.71 -15.92
C TYR A 307 -9.77 -28.40 -14.57
N LYS A 308 -9.27 -29.63 -14.63
CA LYS A 308 -8.95 -30.44 -13.44
C LYS A 308 -7.91 -29.72 -12.56
N ASN A 309 -8.19 -29.67 -11.26
CA ASN A 309 -7.33 -29.07 -10.21
C ASN A 309 -7.07 -27.55 -10.37
N CYS A 310 -7.84 -26.84 -11.19
CA CYS A 310 -7.73 -25.39 -11.24
C CYS A 310 -8.22 -24.75 -9.94
N LEU A 311 -7.60 -23.65 -9.54
CA LEU A 311 -8.09 -22.82 -8.43
C LEU A 311 -9.35 -22.09 -8.89
N CYS A 312 -10.45 -22.18 -8.12
CA CYS A 312 -11.73 -21.57 -8.47
C CYS A 312 -12.62 -21.38 -7.23
N LEU A 313 -13.66 -20.57 -7.34
CA LEU A 313 -14.74 -20.54 -6.36
C LEU A 313 -15.63 -21.77 -6.55
N SER A 314 -15.61 -22.69 -5.56
CA SER A 314 -16.39 -23.93 -5.60
C SER A 314 -17.87 -23.67 -5.85
N ARG A 315 -18.45 -22.65 -5.21
CA ARG A 315 -19.85 -22.25 -5.38
C ARG A 315 -20.27 -22.04 -6.85
N LYS A 316 -19.42 -21.38 -7.67
CA LYS A 316 -19.73 -21.14 -9.08
C LYS A 316 -19.60 -22.41 -9.92
N LYS A 317 -18.56 -23.20 -9.64
CA LYS A 317 -18.35 -24.49 -10.27
C LYS A 317 -19.50 -25.44 -9.97
N ASP A 318 -19.83 -25.63 -8.71
CA ASP A 318 -20.91 -26.52 -8.27
C ASP A 318 -22.27 -26.11 -8.84
N LYS A 319 -22.54 -24.80 -8.87
CA LYS A 319 -23.77 -24.27 -9.47
C LYS A 319 -23.89 -24.62 -10.95
N TYR A 320 -22.79 -24.51 -11.71
CA TYR A 320 -22.82 -24.93 -13.14
C TYR A 320 -23.09 -26.43 -13.28
N GLU A 321 -22.39 -27.27 -12.51
CA GLU A 321 -22.55 -28.74 -12.55
C GLU A 321 -23.95 -29.16 -12.14
N GLN A 322 -24.55 -28.52 -11.15
CA GLN A 322 -25.95 -28.74 -10.77
C GLN A 322 -26.92 -28.39 -11.89
N LEU A 323 -26.75 -27.21 -12.52
CA LEU A 323 -27.60 -26.80 -13.64
C LEU A 323 -27.45 -27.73 -14.85
N LEU A 324 -26.23 -28.21 -15.13
CA LEU A 324 -25.98 -29.18 -16.20
C LEU A 324 -26.70 -30.49 -15.94
N THR A 325 -26.63 -31.01 -14.70
CA THR A 325 -27.33 -32.26 -14.32
C THR A 325 -28.85 -32.14 -14.39
N GLN A 326 -29.40 -30.99 -13.99
CA GLN A 326 -30.84 -30.71 -14.10
C GLN A 326 -31.34 -30.63 -15.56
N ASN A 327 -30.49 -30.09 -16.45
CA ASN A 327 -30.82 -29.99 -17.88
C ASN A 327 -30.70 -31.31 -18.63
N LEU A 328 -29.91 -32.27 -18.11
CA LEU A 328 -29.78 -33.62 -18.70
C LEU A 328 -30.96 -34.56 -18.31
N LYS A 329 -31.75 -34.19 -17.28
CA LYS A 329 -32.91 -34.97 -16.82
C LYS A 329 -34.22 -34.54 -17.44
N LYS A 330 -34.22 -33.53 -18.30
CA LYS A 330 -35.37 -33.06 -19.09
C LYS A 330 -35.18 -33.38 -20.55
#